data_a456b3f7bef651e350310d52c586bb9b
#
_entry.id   a456b3f7bef651e350310d52c586bb9b
#
_cell.length_a   1.000
_cell.length_b   1.000
_cell.length_c   1.000
_cell.angle_alpha   90.00
_cell.angle_beta   90.00
_cell.angle_gamma   90.00
#
_symmetry.space_group_name_H-M   'P 1'
#
loop_
_entity.id
_entity.type
_entity.pdbx_description
1 polymer ?
#
loop_
_entity_poly.entity_id
_entity_poly.type
_entity_poly.pdbx_seq_one_letter_code
_entity_poly.pdbx_strand_id
1 'polypeptide(L)'
;MQVSYTHVLIIIIGSLLFEGCEKDHIVKDGMKPIYIRYDDFSGLKSGPPLPYQNLGKIVSAGQFIFINEIGKGIHVINNSNPNEPNQIYFWSIVGNTEFTIFQNVLYANNGKDLLIIDITDFDNISLSKIIKDQYPLDILELHPENYTGYFECYNYKLGILKGWEKGELINPYCKTN
;
A
#
# COMPACT_ATOMS: atom_id res chain seq x y z
N MET A 1 -68.39 -3.39 28.62
CA MET A 1 -67.10 -2.80 28.24
C MET A 1 -66.79 -3.24 26.83
N GLN A 2 -67.20 -2.46 25.80
CA GLN A 2 -67.00 -2.79 24.37
C GLN A 2 -65.62 -2.25 24.00
N VAL A 3 -64.66 -3.13 23.83
CA VAL A 3 -63.37 -2.78 23.23
C VAL A 3 -63.58 -2.67 21.71
N SER A 4 -63.42 -1.46 21.19
CA SER A 4 -63.67 -1.14 19.80
C SER A 4 -62.70 -1.91 18.89
N TYR A 5 -63.21 -2.78 18.04
CA TYR A 5 -62.42 -3.56 17.06
C TYR A 5 -61.59 -2.72 16.10
N THR A 6 -61.86 -1.42 16.01
CA THR A 6 -61.09 -0.47 15.20
C THR A 6 -59.70 -0.22 15.75
N HIS A 7 -59.46 -0.21 17.07
CA HIS A 7 -58.16 -0.04 17.66
C HIS A 7 -57.23 -1.27 17.52
N VAL A 8 -57.83 -2.47 17.51
CA VAL A 8 -57.12 -3.73 17.32
C VAL A 8 -56.61 -3.86 15.86
N LEU A 9 -57.44 -3.39 14.90
CA LEU A 9 -57.08 -3.44 13.48
C LEU A 9 -55.92 -2.50 13.12
N ILE A 10 -55.84 -1.32 13.74
CA ILE A 10 -54.78 -0.33 13.52
C ILE A 10 -53.45 -0.84 14.09
N ILE A 11 -53.42 -1.56 15.22
CA ILE A 11 -52.22 -2.12 15.83
C ILE A 11 -51.64 -3.25 14.96
N ILE A 12 -52.49 -4.06 14.33
CA ILE A 12 -52.07 -5.16 13.45
C ILE A 12 -51.47 -4.63 12.13
N ILE A 13 -51.98 -3.56 11.56
CA ILE A 13 -51.47 -2.93 10.34
C ILE A 13 -50.13 -2.20 10.62
N GLY A 14 -49.95 -1.66 11.81
CA GLY A 14 -48.70 -0.99 12.20
C GLY A 14 -47.51 -1.94 12.39
N SER A 15 -47.73 -3.23 12.67
CA SER A 15 -46.64 -4.21 12.87
C SER A 15 -46.09 -4.84 11.57
N LEU A 16 -46.76 -4.61 10.44
CA LEU A 16 -46.36 -5.18 9.14
C LEU A 16 -45.41 -4.29 8.33
N LEU A 17 -45.00 -3.12 8.83
CA LEU A 17 -44.14 -2.18 8.11
C LEU A 17 -42.67 -2.20 8.56
N PHE A 18 -42.26 -3.13 9.44
CA PHE A 18 -40.86 -3.38 9.78
C PHE A 18 -40.32 -4.62 9.08
N GLU A 19 -40.53 -4.76 7.77
CA GLU A 19 -39.61 -5.57 6.97
C GLU A 19 -38.32 -4.77 6.84
N GLY A 20 -37.40 -5.02 7.76
CA GLY A 20 -36.04 -4.50 7.65
C GLY A 20 -35.46 -5.00 6.32
N CYS A 21 -35.06 -4.08 5.47
CA CYS A 21 -34.33 -4.38 4.25
C CYS A 21 -33.05 -5.11 4.67
N GLU A 22 -33.07 -6.44 4.64
CA GLU A 22 -31.87 -7.26 4.84
C GLU A 22 -30.95 -6.97 3.66
N LYS A 23 -29.85 -6.29 3.93
CA LYS A 23 -28.86 -6.01 2.87
C LYS A 23 -28.34 -7.35 2.39
N ASP A 24 -28.59 -7.66 1.12
CA ASP A 24 -28.04 -8.84 0.47
C ASP A 24 -26.52 -8.87 0.69
N HIS A 25 -26.04 -9.88 1.39
CA HIS A 25 -24.62 -10.14 1.56
C HIS A 25 -24.09 -10.88 0.34
N ILE A 26 -23.60 -10.11 -0.63
CA ILE A 26 -22.94 -10.69 -1.80
C ILE A 26 -21.51 -11.04 -1.41
N VAL A 27 -21.18 -12.32 -1.36
CA VAL A 27 -19.82 -12.80 -1.14
C VAL A 27 -19.17 -13.11 -2.48
N LYS A 28 -17.95 -12.65 -2.67
CA LYS A 28 -17.12 -12.90 -3.86
C LYS A 28 -15.69 -13.25 -3.44
N ASP A 29 -15.10 -14.18 -4.18
CA ASP A 29 -13.66 -14.36 -4.11
C ASP A 29 -12.94 -13.17 -4.73
N GLY A 30 -11.84 -12.75 -4.10
CA GLY A 30 -11.09 -11.60 -4.59
C GLY A 30 -9.77 -11.41 -3.88
N MET A 31 -9.22 -10.19 -4.01
CA MET A 31 -7.95 -9.83 -3.39
C MET A 31 -8.18 -8.83 -2.26
N LYS A 32 -7.56 -9.09 -1.11
CA LYS A 32 -7.54 -8.20 0.07
C LYS A 32 -6.21 -7.50 0.17
N PRO A 33 -6.17 -6.18 0.47
CA PRO A 33 -4.92 -5.47 0.69
C PRO A 33 -4.28 -5.89 2.00
N ILE A 34 -2.97 -6.10 1.97
CA ILE A 34 -2.13 -6.30 3.16
C ILE A 34 -1.52 -4.96 3.51
N TYR A 35 -1.78 -4.49 4.72
CA TYR A 35 -1.26 -3.21 5.21
C TYR A 35 -0.10 -3.40 6.18
N ILE A 36 0.84 -2.46 6.15
CA ILE A 36 1.74 -2.20 7.27
C ILE A 36 1.39 -0.84 7.89
N ARG A 37 1.61 -0.72 9.19
CA ARG A 37 1.36 0.53 9.89
C ARG A 37 2.35 1.60 9.46
N TYR A 38 1.94 2.87 9.45
CA TYR A 38 2.78 4.01 9.11
C TYR A 38 3.99 4.21 10.03
N ASP A 39 3.98 3.62 11.22
CA ASP A 39 5.06 3.68 12.22
C ASP A 39 5.88 2.37 12.30
N ASP A 40 5.62 1.42 11.41
CA ASP A 40 6.38 0.17 11.32
C ASP A 40 7.50 0.27 10.27
N PHE A 41 8.71 0.46 10.74
CA PHE A 41 9.93 0.52 9.91
C PHE A 41 10.77 -0.76 10.00
N SER A 42 10.24 -1.83 10.56
CA SER A 42 10.94 -3.12 10.67
C SER A 42 11.38 -3.70 9.31
N GLY A 43 10.69 -3.28 8.24
CA GLY A 43 11.02 -3.65 6.87
C GLY A 43 12.13 -2.81 6.21
N LEU A 44 12.58 -1.70 6.84
CA LEU A 44 13.69 -0.88 6.31
C LEU A 44 15.02 -1.63 6.51
N LYS A 45 15.58 -2.13 5.44
CA LYS A 45 16.85 -2.87 5.48
C LYS A 45 17.51 -2.95 4.11
N SER A 46 18.82 -3.13 4.11
CA SER A 46 19.57 -3.64 2.97
C SER A 46 19.43 -5.14 2.86
N GLY A 47 19.46 -5.66 1.65
CA GLY A 47 19.38 -7.07 1.36
C GLY A 47 20.00 -7.41 0.00
N PRO A 48 20.04 -8.69 -0.38
CA PRO A 48 20.57 -9.12 -1.65
C PRO A 48 19.78 -8.54 -2.84
N PRO A 49 20.38 -8.49 -4.03
CA PRO A 49 19.70 -8.08 -5.26
C PRO A 49 18.37 -8.81 -5.48
N LEU A 50 17.36 -8.09 -5.95
CA LEU A 50 16.07 -8.64 -6.35
C LEU A 50 15.84 -8.45 -7.86
N PRO A 51 15.01 -9.29 -8.50
CA PRO A 51 14.58 -9.07 -9.87
C PRO A 51 13.84 -7.75 -10.04
N TYR A 52 14.07 -7.07 -11.17
CA TYR A 52 13.33 -5.88 -11.55
C TYR A 52 11.89 -6.25 -11.94
N GLN A 53 10.91 -5.46 -11.52
CA GLN A 53 9.49 -5.68 -11.81
C GLN A 53 8.78 -4.38 -12.28
N ASN A 54 8.70 -3.37 -11.40
CA ASN A 54 7.99 -2.13 -11.67
C ASN A 54 8.92 -0.94 -11.40
N LEU A 55 9.78 -0.65 -12.37
CA LEU A 55 10.82 0.36 -12.24
C LEU A 55 10.25 1.79 -12.35
N GLY A 56 10.71 2.65 -11.47
CA GLY A 56 10.39 4.07 -11.43
C GLY A 56 11.61 4.94 -11.68
N LYS A 57 11.82 5.91 -10.80
CA LYS A 57 12.87 6.91 -10.88
C LYS A 57 14.27 6.29 -10.84
N ILE A 58 15.18 6.87 -11.63
CA ILE A 58 16.60 6.53 -11.67
C ILE A 58 17.41 7.74 -11.21
N VAL A 59 18.33 7.51 -10.28
CA VAL A 59 19.27 8.50 -9.78
C VAL A 59 20.70 7.96 -9.91
N SER A 60 21.61 8.76 -10.45
CA SER A 60 23.04 8.44 -10.49
C SER A 60 23.78 9.29 -9.47
N ALA A 61 24.58 8.67 -8.62
CA ALA A 61 25.43 9.33 -7.63
C ALA A 61 26.78 8.64 -7.53
N GLY A 62 27.85 9.35 -7.90
CA GLY A 62 29.19 8.78 -7.99
C GLY A 62 29.25 7.62 -8.97
N GLN A 63 29.76 6.50 -8.51
CA GLN A 63 29.87 5.27 -9.29
C GLN A 63 28.65 4.36 -9.17
N PHE A 64 27.57 4.82 -8.56
CA PHE A 64 26.36 4.02 -8.33
C PHE A 64 25.16 4.56 -9.10
N ILE A 65 24.30 3.63 -9.52
CA ILE A 65 22.97 3.91 -10.05
C ILE A 65 21.95 3.34 -9.07
N PHE A 66 20.96 4.14 -8.74
CA PHE A 66 19.85 3.78 -7.87
C PHE A 66 18.57 3.81 -8.69
N ILE A 67 17.80 2.73 -8.64
CA ILE A 67 16.54 2.59 -9.38
C ILE A 67 15.42 2.26 -8.42
N ASN A 68 14.37 3.07 -8.41
CA ASN A 68 13.18 2.78 -7.64
C ASN A 68 12.46 1.53 -8.16
N GLU A 69 12.11 0.62 -7.28
CA GLU A 69 11.10 -0.41 -7.47
C GLU A 69 9.84 0.09 -6.79
N ILE A 70 8.89 0.58 -7.58
CA ILE A 70 7.70 1.32 -7.09
C ILE A 70 6.97 0.53 -6.01
N GLY A 71 6.76 1.16 -4.86
CA GLY A 71 6.10 0.60 -3.69
C GLY A 71 6.94 -0.34 -2.84
N LYS A 72 8.15 -0.73 -3.28
CA LYS A 72 8.96 -1.78 -2.62
C LYS A 72 10.30 -1.28 -2.09
N GLY A 73 10.99 -0.40 -2.84
CA GLY A 73 12.31 0.10 -2.43
C GLY A 73 13.20 0.53 -3.57
N ILE A 74 14.51 0.30 -3.43
CA ILE A 74 15.53 0.83 -4.33
C ILE A 74 16.57 -0.23 -4.66
N HIS A 75 16.77 -0.49 -5.93
CA HIS A 75 17.90 -1.26 -6.44
C HIS A 75 19.16 -0.42 -6.43
N VAL A 76 20.26 -0.98 -5.94
CA VAL A 76 21.58 -0.36 -5.90
C VAL A 76 22.51 -1.09 -6.86
N ILE A 77 23.05 -0.36 -7.81
CA ILE A 77 23.87 -0.88 -8.90
C ILE A 77 25.24 -0.24 -8.85
N ASN A 78 26.28 -1.04 -8.76
CA ASN A 78 27.64 -0.59 -8.98
C ASN A 78 27.88 -0.42 -10.49
N ASN A 79 28.14 0.80 -10.91
CA ASN A 79 28.41 1.21 -12.28
C ASN A 79 29.84 1.71 -12.46
N SER A 80 30.79 1.30 -11.60
CA SER A 80 32.20 1.67 -11.74
C SER A 80 32.81 1.20 -13.07
N ASN A 81 32.30 0.07 -13.62
CA ASN A 81 32.53 -0.32 -14.99
C ASN A 81 31.20 -0.20 -15.79
N PRO A 82 31.01 0.85 -16.60
CA PRO A 82 29.75 1.04 -17.33
C PRO A 82 29.45 -0.04 -18.39
N ASN A 83 30.44 -0.84 -18.78
CA ASN A 83 30.22 -1.96 -19.70
C ASN A 83 29.66 -3.20 -18.99
N GLU A 84 29.79 -3.28 -17.67
CA GLU A 84 29.36 -4.41 -16.85
C GLU A 84 28.76 -3.91 -15.53
N PRO A 85 27.63 -3.18 -15.56
CA PRO A 85 26.96 -2.72 -14.35
C PRO A 85 26.47 -3.92 -13.53
N ASN A 86 26.69 -3.90 -12.23
CA ASN A 86 26.36 -5.01 -11.34
C ASN A 86 25.41 -4.54 -10.21
N GLN A 87 24.25 -5.15 -10.13
CA GLN A 87 23.34 -4.94 -9.00
C GLN A 87 23.93 -5.58 -7.75
N ILE A 88 24.10 -4.77 -6.69
CA ILE A 88 24.77 -5.20 -5.47
C ILE A 88 23.82 -5.34 -4.27
N TYR A 89 22.81 -4.45 -4.16
CA TYR A 89 21.85 -4.46 -3.07
C TYR A 89 20.43 -4.17 -3.55
N PHE A 90 19.47 -4.54 -2.71
CA PHE A 90 18.12 -4.02 -2.73
C PHE A 90 17.79 -3.44 -1.36
N TRP A 91 17.51 -2.13 -1.29
CA TRP A 91 17.06 -1.46 -0.09
C TRP A 91 15.55 -1.50 0.00
N SER A 92 15.01 -2.28 0.94
CA SER A 92 13.57 -2.42 1.16
C SER A 92 13.01 -1.18 1.86
N ILE A 93 12.11 -0.47 1.18
CA ILE A 93 11.42 0.73 1.69
C ILE A 93 9.98 0.64 1.21
N VAL A 94 9.12 0.01 2.00
CA VAL A 94 7.72 -0.22 1.60
C VAL A 94 6.99 1.10 1.38
N GLY A 95 6.21 1.18 0.30
CA GLY A 95 5.48 2.39 -0.08
C GLY A 95 6.34 3.49 -0.69
N ASN A 96 7.60 3.18 -1.05
CA ASN A 96 8.49 4.13 -1.73
C ASN A 96 8.11 4.28 -3.20
N THR A 97 7.88 5.51 -3.64
CA THR A 97 7.62 5.87 -5.04
C THR A 97 8.55 6.96 -5.54
N GLU A 98 9.12 7.73 -4.62
CA GLU A 98 10.02 8.85 -4.89
C GLU A 98 11.22 8.85 -3.95
N PHE A 99 12.39 9.17 -4.48
CA PHE A 99 13.59 9.32 -3.67
C PHE A 99 14.59 10.28 -4.30
N THR A 100 15.52 10.74 -3.49
CA THR A 100 16.74 11.40 -3.95
C THR A 100 17.89 11.09 -3.03
N ILE A 101 19.13 11.25 -3.50
CA ILE A 101 20.34 11.01 -2.74
C ILE A 101 21.17 12.29 -2.77
N PHE A 102 21.63 12.69 -1.61
CA PHE A 102 22.60 13.76 -1.47
C PHE A 102 23.69 13.33 -0.47
N GLN A 103 24.91 13.26 -0.94
CA GLN A 103 26.04 12.67 -0.19
C GLN A 103 25.71 11.24 0.26
N ASN A 104 25.82 10.96 1.56
CA ASN A 104 25.52 9.65 2.16
C ASN A 104 24.12 9.61 2.80
N VAL A 105 23.21 10.44 2.32
CA VAL A 105 21.84 10.51 2.83
C VAL A 105 20.85 10.22 1.70
N LEU A 106 19.99 9.26 1.94
CA LEU A 106 18.84 8.94 1.12
C LEU A 106 17.60 9.62 1.70
N TYR A 107 16.91 10.38 0.88
CA TYR A 107 15.61 10.97 1.15
C TYR A 107 14.59 10.18 0.35
N ALA A 108 13.71 9.44 1.01
CA ALA A 108 12.74 8.56 0.37
C ALA A 108 11.36 8.72 1.00
N ASN A 109 10.31 8.73 0.20
CA ASN A 109 8.98 8.67 0.78
C ASN A 109 8.66 7.24 1.25
N ASN A 110 7.76 7.15 2.23
CA ASN A 110 7.15 5.93 2.73
C ASN A 110 5.65 6.23 2.86
N GLY A 111 4.92 6.05 1.76
CA GLY A 111 3.59 6.62 1.64
C GLY A 111 3.62 8.15 1.79
N LYS A 112 2.97 8.70 2.81
CA LYS A 112 2.89 10.16 3.06
C LYS A 112 4.09 10.77 3.79
N ASP A 113 4.93 9.97 4.40
CA ASP A 113 6.04 10.43 5.24
C ASP A 113 7.34 10.51 4.43
N LEU A 114 8.23 11.43 4.81
CA LEU A 114 9.59 11.49 4.29
C LEU A 114 10.54 10.83 5.29
N LEU A 115 11.25 9.81 4.84
CA LEU A 115 12.33 9.16 5.57
C LEU A 115 13.66 9.79 5.19
N ILE A 116 14.48 10.06 6.19
CA ILE A 116 15.90 10.46 6.05
C ILE A 116 16.72 9.29 6.55
N ILE A 117 17.44 8.65 5.63
CA ILE A 117 18.13 7.38 5.86
C ILE A 117 19.63 7.60 5.63
N ASP A 118 20.43 7.20 6.60
CA ASP A 118 21.87 7.14 6.47
C ASP A 118 22.25 5.92 5.62
N ILE A 119 23.00 6.18 4.55
CA ILE A 119 23.49 5.18 3.61
C ILE A 119 25.03 5.17 3.55
N THR A 120 25.69 5.60 4.61
CA THR A 120 27.17 5.57 4.71
C THR A 120 27.66 4.12 4.59
N ASP A 121 26.96 3.17 5.18
CA ASP A 121 27.16 1.74 5.01
C ASP A 121 26.00 1.14 4.21
N PHE A 122 26.27 0.71 2.97
CA PHE A 122 25.25 0.16 2.07
C PHE A 122 24.69 -1.18 2.53
N ASP A 123 25.45 -1.94 3.34
CA ASP A 123 24.96 -3.17 3.95
C ASP A 123 24.00 -2.91 5.12
N ASN A 124 24.20 -1.78 5.84
CA ASN A 124 23.50 -1.47 7.09
C ASN A 124 22.89 -0.06 7.04
N ILE A 125 21.95 0.16 6.13
CA ILE A 125 21.22 1.43 6.06
C ILE A 125 20.42 1.66 7.34
N SER A 126 20.34 2.89 7.83
CA SER A 126 19.66 3.21 9.08
C SER A 126 18.79 4.46 8.99
N LEU A 127 17.62 4.40 9.65
CA LEU A 127 16.70 5.52 9.72
C LEU A 127 17.22 6.60 10.66
N SER A 128 17.56 7.76 10.11
CA SER A 128 18.02 8.92 10.89
C SER A 128 16.88 9.79 11.38
N LYS A 129 15.86 10.03 10.54
CA LYS A 129 14.73 10.91 10.88
C LYS A 129 13.52 10.60 10.02
N ILE A 130 12.35 10.90 10.57
CA ILE A 130 11.06 10.89 9.85
C ILE A 130 10.46 12.29 9.88
N ILE A 131 10.02 12.79 8.74
CA ILE A 131 9.24 14.00 8.65
C ILE A 131 7.84 13.59 8.19
N LYS A 132 6.86 13.79 9.08
CA LYS A 132 5.50 13.33 8.88
C LYS A 132 4.73 14.19 7.86
N ASP A 133 3.81 13.55 7.13
CA ASP A 133 2.80 14.20 6.29
C ASP A 133 3.39 15.15 5.22
N GLN A 134 4.53 14.78 4.61
CA GLN A 134 5.20 15.61 3.60
C GLN A 134 4.65 15.41 2.18
N TYR A 135 4.05 14.26 1.92
CA TYR A 135 3.48 13.93 0.62
C TYR A 135 1.96 13.83 0.75
N PRO A 136 1.19 14.49 -0.13
CA PRO A 136 -0.23 14.22 -0.20
C PRO A 136 -0.41 12.74 -0.52
N LEU A 137 -1.34 12.09 0.17
CA LEU A 137 -1.83 10.80 -0.27
C LEU A 137 -2.68 11.08 -1.49
N ASP A 138 -2.05 11.22 -2.64
CA ASP A 138 -2.78 11.13 -3.88
C ASP A 138 -3.51 9.80 -3.83
N ILE A 139 -4.78 9.86 -4.17
CA ILE A 139 -5.66 8.70 -4.25
C ILE A 139 -5.15 7.89 -5.45
N LEU A 140 -4.00 7.25 -5.27
CA LEU A 140 -3.56 6.23 -6.18
C LEU A 140 -4.60 5.13 -6.06
N GLU A 141 -5.33 4.92 -7.13
CA GLU A 141 -6.20 3.74 -7.25
C GLU A 141 -5.31 2.50 -7.31
N LEU A 142 -4.79 2.13 -6.13
CA LEU A 142 -3.95 0.95 -6.01
C LEU A 142 -4.83 -0.28 -6.18
N HIS A 143 -4.45 -1.10 -7.13
CA HIS A 143 -5.12 -2.37 -7.43
C HIS A 143 -4.09 -3.51 -7.55
N PRO A 144 -4.51 -4.78 -7.41
CA PRO A 144 -3.61 -5.91 -7.60
C PRO A 144 -3.08 -5.96 -9.03
N GLU A 145 -1.75 -6.02 -9.18
CA GLU A 145 -1.10 -6.16 -10.49
C GLU A 145 -1.36 -7.54 -11.10
N ASN A 146 -1.54 -7.60 -12.42
CA ASN A 146 -1.77 -8.85 -13.18
C ASN A 146 -2.95 -9.68 -12.64
N TYR A 147 -3.97 -9.03 -12.09
CA TYR A 147 -5.17 -9.65 -11.56
C TYR A 147 -6.41 -9.07 -12.23
N THR A 148 -7.35 -9.95 -12.60
CA THR A 148 -8.67 -9.59 -13.12
C THR A 148 -9.73 -10.12 -12.17
N GLY A 149 -10.58 -9.23 -11.65
CA GLY A 149 -11.63 -9.62 -10.72
C GLY A 149 -11.89 -8.60 -9.62
N TYR A 150 -12.63 -9.03 -8.61
CA TYR A 150 -12.96 -8.18 -7.47
C TYR A 150 -11.81 -8.05 -6.48
N PHE A 151 -11.65 -6.89 -5.88
CA PHE A 151 -10.72 -6.66 -4.79
C PHE A 151 -11.31 -5.68 -3.76
N GLU A 152 -10.82 -5.74 -2.53
CA GLU A 152 -11.13 -4.75 -1.50
C GLU A 152 -10.40 -3.46 -1.83
N CYS A 153 -11.13 -2.35 -1.90
CA CYS A 153 -10.55 -1.07 -2.28
C CYS A 153 -9.52 -0.61 -1.26
N TYR A 154 -8.38 -0.13 -1.75
CA TYR A 154 -7.33 0.40 -0.89
C TYR A 154 -7.85 1.53 0.00
N ASN A 155 -7.54 1.45 1.29
CA ASN A 155 -7.86 2.48 2.26
C ASN A 155 -6.59 2.98 2.96
N TYR A 156 -6.07 4.11 2.50
CA TYR A 156 -4.86 4.72 3.05
C TYR A 156 -4.90 4.99 4.57
N LYS A 157 -6.08 5.10 5.17
CA LYS A 157 -6.23 5.30 6.64
C LYS A 157 -5.78 4.08 7.44
N LEU A 158 -5.78 2.90 6.82
CA LEU A 158 -5.38 1.64 7.46
C LEU A 158 -3.86 1.43 7.47
N GLY A 159 -3.14 2.09 6.57
CA GLY A 159 -1.70 1.97 6.49
C GLY A 159 -1.15 2.05 5.07
N ILE A 160 0.09 1.64 4.92
CA ILE A 160 0.79 1.55 3.63
C ILE A 160 0.51 0.19 3.02
N LEU A 161 0.14 0.15 1.74
CA LEU A 161 -0.07 -1.11 1.03
C LEU A 161 1.25 -1.86 0.89
N LYS A 162 1.31 -3.06 1.44
CA LYS A 162 2.45 -3.98 1.32
C LYS A 162 2.27 -4.96 0.16
N GLY A 163 1.03 -5.31 -0.15
CA GLY A 163 0.68 -6.29 -1.18
C GLY A 163 -0.77 -6.72 -1.08
N TRP A 164 -1.09 -7.83 -1.73
CA TRP A 164 -2.43 -8.36 -1.83
C TRP A 164 -2.45 -9.86 -1.52
N GLU A 165 -3.53 -10.33 -0.89
CA GLU A 165 -3.77 -11.75 -0.64
C GLU A 165 -5.17 -12.16 -1.12
N LYS A 166 -5.34 -13.44 -1.44
CA LYS A 166 -6.66 -13.98 -1.81
C LYS A 166 -7.56 -14.11 -0.59
N GLY A 167 -8.84 -13.78 -0.74
CA GLY A 167 -9.83 -13.93 0.32
C GLY A 167 -11.25 -13.66 -0.14
N GLU A 168 -12.20 -13.98 0.73
CA GLU A 168 -13.61 -13.67 0.52
C GLU A 168 -13.89 -12.20 0.82
N LEU A 169 -14.62 -11.55 -0.07
CA LEU A 169 -15.03 -10.15 0.01
C LEU A 169 -16.54 -10.06 0.22
N ILE A 170 -16.96 -9.15 1.08
CA ILE A 170 -18.39 -8.88 1.32
C ILE A 170 -18.77 -7.59 0.60
N ASN A 171 -19.74 -7.68 -0.31
CA ASN A 171 -20.23 -6.55 -1.12
C ASN A 171 -19.10 -5.75 -1.81
N PRO A 172 -18.15 -6.40 -2.52
CA PRO A 172 -17.07 -5.70 -3.16
C PRO A 172 -17.57 -4.83 -4.32
N TYR A 173 -17.01 -3.63 -4.44
CA TYR A 173 -17.29 -2.71 -5.55
C TYR A 173 -16.04 -2.34 -6.37
N CYS A 174 -14.82 -2.54 -5.85
CA CYS A 174 -13.61 -2.39 -6.63
C CYS A 174 -13.37 -3.63 -7.50
N LYS A 175 -13.03 -3.40 -8.79
CA LYS A 175 -12.85 -4.46 -9.77
C LYS A 175 -11.83 -4.03 -10.82
N THR A 176 -10.93 -4.93 -11.20
CA THR A 176 -10.10 -4.83 -12.41
C THR A 176 -10.74 -5.60 -13.56
N ASN A 177 -10.61 -5.08 -14.77
CA ASN A 177 -11.12 -5.68 -16.01
C ASN A 177 -10.02 -6.41 -16.76
#